data_02411504b3531b5fc62736136e9e8520
#
_entry.id   02411504b3531b5fc62736136e9e8520
#
_cell.length_a   1.000
_cell.length_b   1.000
_cell.length_c   1.000
_cell.angle_alpha   90.00
_cell.angle_beta   90.00
_cell.angle_gamma   90.00
#
_symmetry.space_group_name_H-M   'P 1'
#
loop_
_entity.id
_entity.type
_entity.pdbx_description
1 polymer ?
#
loop_
_entity_poly.entity_id
_entity_poly.type
_entity_poly.pdbx_seq_one_letter_code
_entity_poly.pdbx_strand_id
1 'polypeptide(L)'
;MVQIFMDALEGPGAWKRLPATPKQLLRDNATTLIGQMRDQRPPFSKADAEAIKTPTLFIGGANTKGTLPKVLNALAANVQGSRTGMIPGATHPMFEQAPQAFCTIVLEFLAHKRN
;
A
#
# COMPACT_ATOMS: atom_id res chain seq x y z
N MET A 1 13.65 -13.50 -8.44
CA MET A 1 12.92 -12.26 -8.77
C MET A 1 11.77 -12.00 -7.81
N VAL A 2 10.74 -12.86 -7.74
CA VAL A 2 9.57 -12.65 -6.84
C VAL A 2 9.97 -12.52 -5.37
N GLN A 3 10.88 -13.32 -4.88
CA GLN A 3 11.40 -13.22 -3.51
C GLN A 3 12.02 -11.84 -3.24
N ILE A 4 12.89 -11.38 -4.14
CA ILE A 4 13.55 -10.07 -3.99
C ILE A 4 12.51 -8.96 -3.95
N PHE A 5 11.51 -9.04 -4.81
CA PHE A 5 10.40 -8.07 -4.84
C PHE A 5 9.63 -8.06 -3.51
N MET A 6 9.24 -9.22 -3.01
CA MET A 6 8.48 -9.32 -1.76
C MET A 6 9.28 -8.85 -0.54
N ASP A 7 10.56 -9.23 -0.47
CA ASP A 7 11.42 -8.82 0.64
C ASP A 7 11.74 -7.30 0.60
N ALA A 8 11.78 -6.69 -0.58
CA ALA A 8 11.92 -5.25 -0.72
C ALA A 8 10.63 -4.50 -0.33
N LEU A 9 9.47 -5.05 -0.67
CA LEU A 9 8.17 -4.43 -0.43
C LEU A 9 7.76 -4.51 1.04
N GLU A 10 7.86 -5.70 1.66
CA GLU A 10 7.33 -6.00 2.99
C GLU A 10 8.41 -6.26 4.04
N GLY A 11 9.67 -6.09 3.67
CA GLY A 11 10.82 -6.26 4.54
C GLY A 11 11.47 -7.64 4.45
N PRO A 12 12.71 -7.76 4.94
CA PRO A 12 13.51 -8.99 4.85
C PRO A 12 12.77 -10.21 5.39
N GLY A 13 12.83 -11.31 4.66
CA GLY A 13 12.20 -12.58 5.02
C GLY A 13 10.69 -12.66 4.78
N ALA A 14 10.08 -11.64 4.18
CA ALA A 14 8.65 -11.65 3.85
C ALA A 14 8.29 -12.86 2.99
N TRP A 15 9.09 -13.15 1.97
CA TRP A 15 8.90 -14.34 1.14
C TRP A 15 8.90 -15.65 1.93
N LYS A 16 9.80 -15.79 2.91
CA LYS A 16 9.87 -17.03 3.71
C LYS A 16 8.62 -17.24 4.54
N ARG A 17 8.03 -16.17 5.05
CA ARG A 17 6.82 -16.21 5.91
C ARG A 17 5.54 -16.53 5.15
N LEU A 18 5.50 -16.32 3.84
CA LEU A 18 4.31 -16.59 3.04
C LEU A 18 3.96 -18.09 3.04
N PRO A 19 2.67 -18.44 3.17
CA PRO A 19 2.19 -19.80 2.92
C PRO A 19 2.41 -20.26 1.49
N ALA A 20 2.28 -21.58 1.25
CA ALA A 20 2.55 -22.17 -0.06
C ALA A 20 1.63 -21.65 -1.17
N THR A 21 0.33 -21.52 -0.90
CA THR A 21 -0.66 -21.07 -1.90
C THR A 21 -0.41 -19.65 -2.40
N PRO A 22 -0.24 -18.63 -1.54
CA PRO A 22 0.17 -17.30 -1.99
C PRO A 22 1.50 -17.30 -2.74
N LYS A 23 2.49 -18.10 -2.30
CA LYS A 23 3.77 -18.24 -3.01
C LYS A 23 3.57 -18.73 -4.45
N GLN A 24 2.72 -19.74 -4.63
CA GLN A 24 2.46 -20.29 -5.96
C GLN A 24 1.78 -19.26 -6.84
N LEU A 25 0.74 -18.59 -6.33
CA LEU A 25 0.06 -17.51 -7.05
C LEU A 25 1.02 -16.41 -7.52
N LEU A 26 1.94 -15.99 -6.65
CA LEU A 26 2.93 -14.98 -6.99
C LEU A 26 3.92 -15.48 -8.05
N ARG A 27 4.30 -16.76 -8.00
CA ARG A 27 5.16 -17.37 -9.04
C ARG A 27 4.46 -17.44 -10.37
N ASP A 28 3.19 -17.84 -10.38
CA ASP A 28 2.39 -17.95 -11.61
C ASP A 28 2.20 -16.61 -12.30
N ASN A 29 2.20 -15.54 -11.53
CA ASN A 29 2.10 -14.16 -12.01
C ASN A 29 3.44 -13.42 -12.13
N ALA A 30 4.58 -14.11 -11.98
CA ALA A 30 5.91 -13.47 -11.96
C ALA A 30 6.25 -12.72 -13.24
N THR A 31 5.68 -13.12 -14.38
CA THR A 31 5.88 -12.43 -15.67
C THR A 31 5.35 -10.99 -15.67
N THR A 32 4.37 -10.68 -14.82
CA THR A 32 3.85 -9.31 -14.68
C THR A 32 4.91 -8.35 -14.14
N LEU A 33 5.85 -8.84 -13.33
CA LEU A 33 6.97 -8.03 -12.83
C LEU A 33 7.90 -7.57 -13.97
N ILE A 34 8.08 -8.41 -14.99
CA ILE A 34 8.86 -8.05 -16.17
C ILE A 34 8.19 -6.90 -16.92
N GLY A 35 6.86 -6.97 -17.07
CA GLY A 35 6.07 -5.89 -17.66
C GLY A 35 6.18 -4.59 -16.87
N GLN A 36 6.10 -4.66 -15.54
CA GLN A 36 6.25 -3.51 -14.66
C GLN A 36 7.64 -2.87 -14.77
N MET A 37 8.70 -3.67 -14.85
CA MET A 37 10.06 -3.17 -15.02
C MET A 37 10.28 -2.45 -16.35
N ARG A 38 9.52 -2.80 -17.39
CA ARG A 38 9.57 -2.19 -18.72
C ARG A 38 8.62 -1.00 -18.87
N ASP A 39 7.70 -0.83 -17.94
CA ASP A 39 6.74 0.26 -17.95
C ASP A 39 7.44 1.55 -17.49
N GLN A 40 7.79 2.39 -18.47
CA GLN A 40 8.42 3.69 -18.22
C GLN A 40 7.38 4.72 -17.80
N ARG A 41 6.92 4.61 -16.58
CA ARG A 41 6.06 5.64 -15.99
C ARG A 41 6.89 6.87 -15.66
N PRO A 42 6.37 8.08 -15.92
CA PRO A 42 7.02 9.27 -15.40
C PRO A 42 7.07 9.19 -13.86
N PRO A 43 8.15 9.64 -13.22
CA PRO A 43 8.25 9.63 -11.77
C PRO A 43 7.15 10.52 -11.18
N PHE A 44 6.48 10.02 -10.12
CA PHE A 44 5.52 10.78 -9.35
C PHE A 44 6.28 11.72 -8.42
N SER A 45 6.09 13.02 -8.61
CA SER A 45 6.83 14.05 -7.89
C SER A 45 6.07 14.60 -6.68
N LYS A 46 6.79 15.35 -5.83
CA LYS A 46 6.17 16.13 -4.76
C LYS A 46 5.12 17.11 -5.31
N ALA A 47 5.42 17.78 -6.43
CA ALA A 47 4.49 18.70 -7.06
C ALA A 47 3.20 18.00 -7.53
N ASP A 48 3.29 16.75 -8.01
CA ASP A 48 2.12 15.97 -8.37
C ASP A 48 1.25 15.67 -7.14
N ALA A 49 1.87 15.34 -6.00
CA ALA A 49 1.15 15.13 -4.75
C ALA A 49 0.47 16.40 -4.24
N GLU A 50 1.16 17.54 -4.28
CA GLU A 50 0.63 18.85 -3.88
C GLU A 50 -0.50 19.35 -4.80
N ALA A 51 -0.53 18.89 -6.05
CA ALA A 51 -1.57 19.20 -7.01
C ALA A 51 -2.89 18.44 -6.75
N ILE A 52 -2.89 17.39 -5.96
CA ILE A 52 -4.10 16.62 -5.63
C ILE A 52 -5.01 17.48 -4.74
N LYS A 53 -6.20 17.80 -5.25
CA LYS A 53 -7.22 18.59 -4.53
C LYS A 53 -8.42 17.73 -4.12
N THR A 54 -8.52 16.52 -4.64
CA THR A 54 -9.56 15.57 -4.27
C THR A 54 -9.35 15.14 -2.81
N PRO A 55 -10.42 15.07 -2.00
CA PRO A 55 -10.32 14.50 -0.66
C PRO A 55 -9.73 13.10 -0.71
N THR A 56 -8.68 12.88 0.05
CA THR A 56 -7.85 11.68 -0.03
C THR A 56 -7.68 11.04 1.36
N LEU A 57 -7.85 9.73 1.41
CA LEU A 57 -7.56 8.93 2.58
C LEU A 57 -6.44 7.94 2.26
N PHE A 58 -5.37 7.99 3.03
CA PHE A 58 -4.30 6.99 3.01
C PHE A 58 -4.54 5.97 4.12
N ILE A 59 -4.53 4.69 3.78
CA ILE A 59 -4.71 3.61 4.76
C ILE A 59 -3.47 2.73 4.75
N GLY A 60 -2.96 2.41 5.91
CA GLY A 60 -1.83 1.51 6.08
C GLY A 60 -2.02 0.54 7.23
N GLY A 61 -1.34 -0.60 7.16
CA GLY A 61 -1.18 -1.50 8.29
C GLY A 61 -0.04 -1.02 9.18
N ALA A 62 -0.28 -0.87 10.47
CA ALA A 62 0.69 -0.30 11.42
C ALA A 62 1.98 -1.12 11.53
N ASN A 63 1.92 -2.43 11.23
CA ASN A 63 3.07 -3.33 11.27
C ASN A 63 3.75 -3.53 9.89
N THR A 64 3.33 -2.78 8.88
CA THR A 64 3.95 -2.83 7.55
C THR A 64 5.40 -2.41 7.63
N LYS A 65 6.29 -3.17 6.99
CA LYS A 65 7.73 -2.90 6.91
C LYS A 65 8.15 -2.61 5.47
N GLY A 66 9.42 -2.27 5.28
CA GLY A 66 9.96 -2.00 3.96
C GLY A 66 9.70 -0.57 3.48
N THR A 67 9.44 -0.41 2.19
CA THR A 67 9.31 0.90 1.54
C THR A 67 7.92 1.52 1.67
N LEU A 68 6.88 0.71 1.80
CA LEU A 68 5.49 1.16 1.77
C LEU A 68 5.13 2.18 2.86
N PRO A 69 5.55 2.03 4.13
CA PRO A 69 5.30 3.06 5.15
C PRO A 69 5.93 4.40 4.81
N LYS A 70 7.12 4.39 4.20
CA LYS A 70 7.82 5.61 3.77
C LYS A 70 7.06 6.32 2.67
N VAL A 71 6.55 5.57 1.69
CA VAL A 71 5.74 6.11 0.59
C VAL A 71 4.44 6.70 1.13
N LEU A 72 3.74 5.99 2.01
CA LEU A 72 2.50 6.47 2.63
C LEU A 72 2.74 7.79 3.38
N ASN A 73 3.77 7.85 4.20
CA ASN A 73 4.09 9.06 4.97
C ASN A 73 4.47 10.24 4.06
N ALA A 74 5.24 9.98 3.00
CA ALA A 74 5.61 11.03 2.04
C ALA A 74 4.39 11.58 1.30
N LEU A 75 3.48 10.71 0.88
CA LEU A 75 2.24 11.13 0.22
C LEU A 75 1.34 11.91 1.18
N ALA A 76 1.12 11.39 2.39
CA ALA A 76 0.29 12.04 3.40
C ALA A 76 0.81 13.44 3.78
N ALA A 77 2.14 13.60 3.80
CA ALA A 77 2.77 14.89 4.10
C ALA A 77 2.60 15.93 2.98
N ASN A 78 2.39 15.50 1.73
CA ASN A 78 2.37 16.40 0.57
C ASN A 78 1.00 16.54 -0.08
N VAL A 79 0.05 15.63 0.17
CA VAL A 79 -1.34 15.79 -0.28
C VAL A 79 -2.11 16.60 0.76
N GLN A 80 -2.33 17.87 0.45
CA GLN A 80 -2.96 18.82 1.36
C GLN A 80 -4.37 18.39 1.74
N GLY A 81 -4.68 18.39 3.05
CA GLY A 81 -5.99 18.00 3.54
C GLY A 81 -6.27 16.51 3.51
N SER A 82 -5.26 15.69 3.20
CA SER A 82 -5.41 14.23 3.28
C SER A 82 -5.58 13.75 4.72
N ARG A 83 -6.23 12.61 4.86
CA ARG A 83 -6.38 11.89 6.14
C ARG A 83 -5.60 10.59 6.09
N THR A 84 -5.16 10.12 7.23
CA THR A 84 -4.45 8.84 7.35
C THR A 84 -5.17 7.95 8.36
N GLY A 85 -5.42 6.71 7.97
CA GLY A 85 -5.92 5.65 8.85
C GLY A 85 -4.89 4.53 8.96
N MET A 86 -4.50 4.20 10.20
CA MET A 86 -3.58 3.08 10.44
C MET A 86 -4.33 1.96 11.15
N ILE A 87 -4.19 0.74 10.65
CA ILE A 87 -4.84 -0.45 11.21
C ILE A 87 -3.85 -1.17 12.13
N PRO A 88 -4.10 -1.19 13.45
CA PRO A 88 -3.21 -1.84 14.41
C PRO A 88 -3.04 -3.33 14.11
N GLY A 89 -1.83 -3.85 14.28
CA GLY A 89 -1.53 -5.26 14.13
C GLY A 89 -1.51 -5.80 12.70
N ALA A 90 -1.90 -4.99 11.72
CA ALA A 90 -1.94 -5.40 10.31
C ALA A 90 -0.69 -4.97 9.55
N THR A 91 -0.40 -5.69 8.47
CA THR A 91 0.63 -5.36 7.47
C THR A 91 -0.03 -4.86 6.17
N HIS A 92 0.72 -4.78 5.08
CA HIS A 92 0.23 -4.23 3.82
C HIS A 92 -1.12 -4.84 3.34
N PRO A 93 -1.37 -6.16 3.40
CA PRO A 93 -2.67 -6.72 3.05
C PRO A 93 -3.73 -6.55 4.17
N MET A 94 -3.81 -5.37 4.79
CA MET A 94 -4.69 -5.07 5.91
C MET A 94 -6.18 -5.28 5.59
N PHE A 95 -6.58 -5.13 4.34
CA PHE A 95 -7.96 -5.37 3.89
C PHE A 95 -8.35 -6.85 3.99
N GLU A 96 -7.37 -7.78 3.90
CA GLU A 96 -7.60 -9.21 4.11
C GLU A 96 -7.46 -9.60 5.58
N GLN A 97 -6.50 -9.01 6.28
CA GLN A 97 -6.19 -9.34 7.68
C GLN A 97 -7.20 -8.75 8.66
N ALA A 98 -7.75 -7.57 8.37
CA ALA A 98 -8.67 -6.84 9.23
C ALA A 98 -9.78 -6.16 8.39
N PRO A 99 -10.62 -6.92 7.68
CA PRO A 99 -11.58 -6.37 6.73
C PRO A 99 -12.59 -5.43 7.38
N GLN A 100 -13.04 -5.73 8.59
CA GLN A 100 -14.00 -4.88 9.31
C GLN A 100 -13.39 -3.52 9.68
N ALA A 101 -12.17 -3.51 10.23
CA ALA A 101 -11.47 -2.26 10.57
C ALA A 101 -11.19 -1.43 9.31
N PHE A 102 -10.79 -2.07 8.22
CA PHE A 102 -10.59 -1.43 6.93
C PHE A 102 -11.88 -0.78 6.41
N CYS A 103 -12.98 -1.55 6.38
CA CYS A 103 -14.28 -1.03 5.93
C CYS A 103 -14.78 0.12 6.80
N THR A 104 -14.62 0.04 8.12
CA THR A 104 -15.03 1.11 9.04
C THR A 104 -14.33 2.42 8.71
N ILE A 105 -13.00 2.40 8.55
CA ILE A 105 -12.21 3.59 8.21
C ILE A 105 -12.65 4.19 6.87
N VAL A 106 -12.89 3.34 5.86
CA VAL A 106 -13.34 3.80 4.54
C VAL A 106 -14.74 4.42 4.63
N LEU A 107 -15.68 3.76 5.30
CA LEU A 107 -17.05 4.24 5.41
C LEU A 107 -17.14 5.55 6.20
N GLU A 108 -16.39 5.69 7.28
CA GLU A 108 -16.27 6.93 8.03
C GLU A 108 -15.73 8.07 7.17
N PHE A 109 -14.70 7.80 6.38
CA PHE A 109 -14.16 8.80 5.46
C PHE A 109 -15.19 9.23 4.42
N LEU A 110 -15.92 8.29 3.82
CA LEU A 110 -16.95 8.58 2.83
C LEU A 110 -18.14 9.33 3.44
N ALA A 111 -18.53 9.01 4.66
CA ALA A 111 -19.62 9.71 5.36
C ALA A 111 -19.30 11.19 5.62
N HIS A 112 -18.06 11.51 6.02
CA HIS A 112 -17.62 12.89 6.27
C HIS A 112 -17.58 13.77 5.01
N LYS A 113 -17.57 13.17 3.82
CA LYS A 113 -17.59 13.91 2.55
C LYS A 113 -18.95 14.43 2.14
N ARG A 114 -20.03 13.90 2.71
CA ARG A 114 -21.40 14.27 2.36
C ARG A 114 -21.87 15.54 3.08
N ASN A 115 -21.08 16.01 4.01
CA ASN A 115 -21.28 17.24 4.76
C ASN A 115 -20.31 18.32 4.26
#